data_115e17bfe0cf1f437a1186577c01eb86
#
_entry.id   115e17bfe0cf1f437a1186577c01eb86
#
_cell.length_a   1.000
_cell.length_b   1.000
_cell.length_c   1.000
_cell.angle_alpha   90.00
_cell.angle_beta   90.00
_cell.angle_gamma   90.00
#
_symmetry.space_group_name_H-M   'P 1'
#
loop_
_entity.id
_entity.type
_entity.pdbx_description
1 polymer ?
#
loop_
_entity_poly.entity_id
_entity_poly.type
_entity_poly.pdbx_seq_one_letter_code
_entity_poly.pdbx_strand_id
1 'polypeptide(L)'
;GPAVSSLFALKAVKELAKPLKHNVRLIFGTDEENGSSDLAYYRTKRKLPPMVFTPDGEYPVINAEKGMIRVYFSGPFEEMSINAGKVINAVPESCTVKVHDKTFVYEGKSAHASTPEKGENAITKFLEEYSKKFENPLLCGLSELFPHGETDGKSCGLGFKDDLSGKMTCVLSLLNTENGRLKGGIDIRFPLDRNLKEISTIICSSLENKGFIIDSCEGTEPHITDENSEFVQSLLRVYERITGDKGRCIAIGGGTYV
;
A
#
# COMPACT_ATOMS: atom_id res chain seq x y z
N GLY A 1 1.61 -19.92 -11.33
CA GLY A 1 0.42 -19.74 -10.56
C GLY A 1 -0.79 -19.30 -11.38
N PRO A 2 -1.45 -18.20 -11.00
CA PRO A 2 -2.78 -17.80 -11.49
C PRO A 2 -2.90 -17.67 -13.00
N ALA A 3 -1.89 -17.10 -13.68
CA ALA A 3 -1.86 -16.94 -15.13
C ALA A 3 -1.96 -18.28 -15.88
N VAL A 4 -1.18 -19.28 -15.46
CA VAL A 4 -1.22 -20.61 -16.07
C VAL A 4 -2.53 -21.32 -15.80
N SER A 5 -3.03 -21.25 -14.56
CA SER A 5 -4.32 -21.85 -14.18
C SER A 5 -5.47 -21.25 -15.01
N SER A 6 -5.49 -19.94 -15.21
CA SER A 6 -6.50 -19.26 -16.02
C SER A 6 -6.44 -19.69 -17.49
N LEU A 7 -5.25 -19.84 -18.06
CA LEU A 7 -5.08 -20.31 -19.43
C LEU A 7 -5.61 -21.75 -19.60
N PHE A 8 -5.26 -22.65 -18.66
CA PHE A 8 -5.75 -24.03 -18.71
C PHE A 8 -7.26 -24.13 -18.44
N ALA A 9 -7.82 -23.27 -17.57
CA ALA A 9 -9.27 -23.20 -17.38
C ALA A 9 -9.99 -22.82 -18.68
N LEU A 10 -9.51 -21.81 -19.39
CA LEU A 10 -10.08 -21.44 -20.71
C LEU A 10 -9.93 -22.55 -21.75
N LYS A 11 -8.79 -23.22 -21.77
CA LYS A 11 -8.56 -24.38 -22.65
C LYS A 11 -9.57 -25.48 -22.37
N ALA A 12 -9.77 -25.84 -21.10
CA ALA A 12 -10.74 -26.87 -20.70
C ALA A 12 -12.19 -26.49 -21.11
N VAL A 13 -12.59 -25.25 -20.91
CA VAL A 13 -13.90 -24.75 -21.36
C VAL A 13 -14.08 -24.88 -22.87
N LYS A 14 -13.04 -24.56 -23.64
CA LYS A 14 -13.06 -24.73 -25.11
C LYS A 14 -13.15 -26.18 -25.52
N GLU A 15 -12.40 -27.09 -24.89
CA GLU A 15 -12.39 -28.51 -25.20
C GLU A 15 -13.71 -29.20 -24.84
N LEU A 16 -14.38 -28.74 -23.80
CA LEU A 16 -15.71 -29.23 -23.41
C LEU A 16 -16.81 -28.84 -24.41
N ALA A 17 -16.51 -27.97 -25.38
CA ALA A 17 -17.44 -27.50 -26.41
C ALA A 17 -18.81 -27.01 -25.89
N LYS A 18 -18.87 -26.56 -24.63
CA LYS A 18 -20.09 -26.01 -24.05
C LYS A 18 -20.34 -24.61 -24.57
N PRO A 19 -21.59 -24.27 -24.97
CA PRO A 19 -21.91 -22.93 -25.41
C PRO A 19 -21.74 -21.96 -24.25
N LEU A 20 -20.93 -20.93 -24.46
CA LEU A 20 -20.78 -19.83 -23.51
C LEU A 20 -21.82 -18.75 -23.79
N LYS A 21 -22.43 -18.22 -22.74
CA LYS A 21 -23.37 -17.07 -22.84
C LYS A 21 -22.63 -15.74 -23.10
N HIS A 22 -21.37 -15.67 -22.75
CA HIS A 22 -20.54 -14.47 -22.84
C HIS A 22 -19.17 -14.78 -23.46
N ASN A 23 -18.57 -13.79 -24.08
CA ASN A 23 -17.18 -13.89 -24.49
C ASN A 23 -16.26 -13.80 -23.26
N VAL A 24 -15.21 -14.60 -23.25
CA VAL A 24 -14.19 -14.58 -22.22
C VAL A 24 -12.90 -14.04 -22.82
N ARG A 25 -12.25 -13.10 -22.13
CA ARG A 25 -10.98 -12.55 -22.50
C ARG A 25 -10.01 -12.77 -21.34
N LEU A 26 -8.85 -13.36 -21.62
CA LEU A 26 -7.74 -13.46 -20.69
C LEU A 26 -6.74 -12.34 -21.04
N ILE A 27 -6.39 -11.55 -20.05
CA ILE A 27 -5.42 -10.44 -20.17
C ILE A 27 -4.25 -10.79 -19.27
N PHE A 28 -3.04 -10.81 -19.84
CA PHE A 28 -1.79 -10.94 -19.09
C PHE A 28 -1.12 -9.57 -19.02
N GLY A 29 -1.00 -9.04 -17.80
CA GLY A 29 -0.13 -7.90 -17.52
C GLY A 29 1.31 -8.35 -17.30
N THR A 30 2.24 -7.43 -17.51
CA THR A 30 3.69 -7.67 -17.37
C THR A 30 4.36 -6.66 -16.46
N ASP A 31 3.61 -5.74 -15.86
CA ASP A 31 4.13 -4.59 -15.11
C ASP A 31 3.39 -4.36 -13.77
N GLU A 32 2.75 -5.40 -13.21
CA GLU A 32 1.94 -5.29 -12.00
C GLU A 32 2.75 -4.74 -10.82
N GLU A 33 3.96 -5.24 -10.61
CA GLU A 33 4.85 -4.86 -9.50
C GLU A 33 5.39 -3.40 -9.60
N ASN A 34 5.32 -2.80 -10.78
CA ASN A 34 5.82 -1.43 -11.05
C ASN A 34 4.71 -0.42 -11.37
N GLY A 35 3.43 -0.73 -11.03
CA GLY A 35 2.32 0.20 -11.17
C GLY A 35 1.44 0.00 -12.41
N SER A 36 1.53 -1.16 -13.07
CA SER A 36 0.62 -1.60 -14.15
C SER A 36 0.48 -0.60 -15.32
N SER A 37 1.60 -0.03 -15.75
CA SER A 37 1.62 0.91 -16.89
C SER A 37 1.08 0.28 -18.19
N ASP A 38 1.24 -1.03 -18.33
CA ASP A 38 0.71 -1.84 -19.43
C ASP A 38 -0.82 -1.90 -19.44
N LEU A 39 -1.48 -2.02 -18.27
CA LEU A 39 -2.94 -1.95 -18.17
C LEU A 39 -3.45 -0.53 -18.43
N ALA A 40 -2.74 0.50 -17.97
CA ALA A 40 -3.06 1.88 -18.30
C ALA A 40 -3.01 2.08 -19.84
N TYR A 41 -1.96 1.59 -20.51
CA TYR A 41 -1.86 1.63 -21.96
C TYR A 41 -2.96 0.80 -22.63
N TYR A 42 -3.26 -0.40 -22.14
CA TYR A 42 -4.33 -1.25 -22.66
C TYR A 42 -5.68 -0.52 -22.68
N ARG A 43 -6.02 0.20 -21.61
CA ARG A 43 -7.26 1.00 -21.51
C ARG A 43 -7.37 2.09 -22.57
N THR A 44 -6.25 2.60 -23.07
CA THR A 44 -6.27 3.57 -24.20
C THR A 44 -6.62 2.92 -25.54
N LYS A 45 -6.47 1.61 -25.68
CA LYS A 45 -6.68 0.86 -26.94
C LYS A 45 -7.93 0.01 -26.92
N ARG A 46 -8.37 -0.45 -25.76
CA ARG A 46 -9.49 -1.39 -25.59
C ARG A 46 -10.30 -1.05 -24.36
N LYS A 47 -11.63 -1.17 -24.44
CA LYS A 47 -12.49 -1.17 -23.26
C LYS A 47 -12.29 -2.46 -22.46
N LEU A 48 -12.23 -2.34 -21.15
CA LEU A 48 -12.37 -3.49 -20.27
C LEU A 48 -13.80 -4.04 -20.36
N PRO A 49 -13.96 -5.36 -20.22
CA PRO A 49 -15.29 -5.95 -20.04
C PRO A 49 -15.98 -5.41 -18.77
N PRO A 50 -17.32 -5.47 -18.70
CA PRO A 50 -18.05 -5.04 -17.51
C PRO A 50 -17.86 -5.96 -16.30
N MET A 51 -17.39 -7.20 -16.52
CA MET A 51 -17.06 -8.17 -15.48
C MET A 51 -15.60 -8.52 -15.63
N VAL A 52 -14.78 -8.07 -14.68
CA VAL A 52 -13.34 -8.33 -14.62
C VAL A 52 -13.01 -8.86 -13.23
N PHE A 53 -12.14 -9.86 -13.15
CA PHE A 53 -11.56 -10.29 -11.89
C PHE A 53 -10.14 -10.78 -12.12
N THR A 54 -9.32 -10.70 -11.09
CA THR A 54 -8.01 -11.34 -11.05
C THR A 54 -8.06 -12.55 -10.11
N PRO A 55 -7.48 -13.69 -10.48
CA PRO A 55 -7.34 -14.83 -9.58
C PRO A 55 -6.08 -14.73 -8.69
N ASP A 56 -5.38 -13.61 -8.74
CA ASP A 56 -4.16 -13.35 -7.98
C ASP A 56 -4.50 -12.56 -6.72
N GLY A 57 -5.04 -13.24 -5.73
CA GLY A 57 -5.46 -12.63 -4.47
C GLY A 57 -5.95 -13.68 -3.48
N GLU A 58 -6.38 -13.22 -2.32
CA GLU A 58 -6.95 -14.08 -1.29
C GLU A 58 -8.38 -14.51 -1.65
N TYR A 59 -8.78 -15.66 -1.11
CA TYR A 59 -10.13 -16.20 -1.25
C TYR A 59 -10.97 -15.96 0.02
N PRO A 60 -12.32 -15.92 -0.04
CA PRO A 60 -13.20 -16.31 -1.16
C PRO A 60 -13.32 -15.28 -2.29
N VAL A 61 -13.71 -14.03 -2.01
CA VAL A 61 -13.84 -12.95 -2.99
C VAL A 61 -13.43 -11.63 -2.35
N ILE A 62 -12.38 -11.01 -2.88
CA ILE A 62 -12.04 -9.63 -2.56
C ILE A 62 -12.96 -8.74 -3.40
N ASN A 63 -13.84 -7.99 -2.76
CA ASN A 63 -14.74 -7.05 -3.44
C ASN A 63 -14.46 -5.59 -3.07
N ALA A 64 -13.55 -5.37 -2.12
CA ALA A 64 -13.20 -4.03 -1.66
C ALA A 64 -11.71 -3.90 -1.38
N GLU A 65 -11.15 -2.75 -1.74
CA GLU A 65 -9.75 -2.42 -1.53
C GLU A 65 -9.62 -1.01 -0.96
N LYS A 66 -8.77 -0.84 0.04
CA LYS A 66 -8.43 0.48 0.58
C LYS A 66 -7.80 1.36 -0.47
N GLY A 67 -8.01 2.67 -0.34
CA GLY A 67 -7.21 3.64 -1.07
C GLY A 67 -5.74 3.58 -0.63
N MET A 68 -4.86 4.00 -1.51
CA MET A 68 -3.41 4.02 -1.27
C MET A 68 -2.83 5.37 -1.64
N ILE A 69 -1.90 5.87 -0.81
CA ILE A 69 -1.09 7.05 -1.13
C ILE A 69 0.37 6.73 -0.82
N ARG A 70 1.25 7.15 -1.71
CA ARG A 70 2.69 7.21 -1.49
C ARG A 70 3.12 8.66 -1.50
N VAL A 71 3.79 9.09 -0.45
CA VAL A 71 4.31 10.45 -0.32
C VAL A 71 5.82 10.39 -0.24
N TYR A 72 6.48 11.15 -1.11
CA TYR A 72 7.92 11.39 -1.01
C TYR A 72 8.15 12.84 -0.63
N PHE A 73 9.06 13.05 0.29
CA PHE A 73 9.36 14.37 0.83
C PHE A 73 10.83 14.54 1.09
N SER A 74 11.29 15.79 1.19
CA SER A 74 12.67 16.09 1.50
C SER A 74 12.84 17.42 2.25
N GLY A 75 13.99 17.59 2.90
CA GLY A 75 14.37 18.82 3.58
C GLY A 75 15.91 18.97 3.63
N PRO A 76 16.46 20.19 3.84
CA PRO A 76 17.90 20.41 3.95
C PRO A 76 18.45 19.72 5.21
N PHE A 77 19.54 18.93 5.05
CA PHE A 77 20.06 18.14 6.17
C PHE A 77 21.49 17.69 5.92
N GLU A 78 22.44 18.05 6.81
CA GLU A 78 23.86 17.75 6.69
C GLU A 78 24.49 17.17 7.97
N GLU A 79 23.71 16.98 9.05
CA GLU A 79 24.27 16.66 10.38
C GLU A 79 24.81 15.22 10.47
N MET A 80 24.21 14.28 9.75
CA MET A 80 24.56 12.87 9.79
C MET A 80 24.12 12.15 8.52
N SER A 81 24.67 10.96 8.30
CA SER A 81 24.18 10.07 7.25
C SER A 81 23.16 9.09 7.81
N ILE A 82 22.00 9.02 7.18
CA ILE A 82 20.91 8.09 7.52
C ILE A 82 20.63 7.22 6.30
N ASN A 83 20.50 5.92 6.51
CA ASN A 83 20.12 4.96 5.46
C ASN A 83 19.13 3.96 6.06
N ALA A 84 17.87 4.04 5.65
CA ALA A 84 16.80 3.18 6.13
C ALA A 84 15.70 2.98 5.11
N GLY A 85 15.21 1.73 5.06
CA GLY A 85 14.18 1.31 4.12
C GLY A 85 14.72 1.02 2.71
N LYS A 86 14.18 -0.02 2.09
CA LYS A 86 14.56 -0.47 0.74
C LYS A 86 13.43 -0.26 -0.26
N VAL A 87 12.20 -0.44 0.20
CA VAL A 87 10.99 -0.35 -0.62
C VAL A 87 9.90 0.41 0.14
N ILE A 88 9.08 1.14 -0.60
CA ILE A 88 8.08 2.05 -0.03
C ILE A 88 6.93 1.30 0.68
N ASN A 89 6.59 0.10 0.25
CA ASN A 89 5.46 -0.69 0.75
C ASN A 89 5.81 -1.65 1.90
N ALA A 90 6.91 -1.41 2.59
CA ALA A 90 7.33 -2.25 3.72
C ALA A 90 7.72 -1.43 4.95
N VAL A 91 7.48 -2.01 6.13
CA VAL A 91 8.05 -1.54 7.39
C VAL A 91 9.55 -1.77 7.36
N PRO A 92 10.40 -0.75 7.57
CA PRO A 92 11.84 -0.90 7.53
C PRO A 92 12.38 -1.71 8.70
N GLU A 93 13.13 -2.76 8.38
CA GLU A 93 13.76 -3.68 9.36
C GLU A 93 15.07 -3.16 9.93
N SER A 94 15.68 -2.14 9.30
CA SER A 94 16.96 -1.60 9.71
C SER A 94 17.05 -0.11 9.40
N CYS A 95 17.66 0.64 10.33
CA CYS A 95 18.04 2.04 10.15
C CYS A 95 19.49 2.21 10.58
N THR A 96 20.37 2.57 9.65
CA THR A 96 21.78 2.82 9.90
C THR A 96 22.03 4.32 9.93
N VAL A 97 22.61 4.81 11.02
CA VAL A 97 22.93 6.23 11.24
C VAL A 97 24.42 6.37 11.47
N LYS A 98 25.07 7.27 10.72
CA LYS A 98 26.50 7.59 10.88
C LYS A 98 26.65 9.04 11.29
N VAL A 99 27.28 9.25 12.44
CA VAL A 99 27.61 10.57 12.98
C VAL A 99 29.13 10.62 13.22
N HIS A 100 29.83 11.44 12.47
CA HIS A 100 31.31 11.45 12.44
C HIS A 100 31.86 10.03 12.19
N ASP A 101 32.69 9.49 13.05
CA ASP A 101 33.28 8.16 12.93
C ASP A 101 32.45 7.04 13.59
N LYS A 102 31.29 7.37 14.14
CA LYS A 102 30.42 6.40 14.83
C LYS A 102 29.28 5.96 13.95
N THR A 103 29.01 4.66 13.93
CA THR A 103 27.86 4.04 13.26
C THR A 103 26.94 3.43 14.30
N PHE A 104 25.66 3.75 14.21
CA PHE A 104 24.60 3.19 15.02
C PHE A 104 23.65 2.42 14.10
N VAL A 105 23.20 1.26 14.52
CA VAL A 105 22.23 0.44 13.79
C VAL A 105 21.03 0.18 14.69
N TYR A 106 19.87 0.56 14.21
CA TYR A 106 18.58 0.27 14.85
C TYR A 106 17.94 -0.87 14.09
N GLU A 107 17.64 -1.95 14.81
CA GLU A 107 17.00 -3.12 14.25
C GLU A 107 15.51 -3.09 14.55
N GLY A 108 14.72 -3.46 13.58
CA GLY A 108 13.29 -3.63 13.62
C GLY A 108 12.87 -4.99 13.06
N LYS A 109 11.64 -5.06 12.56
CA LYS A 109 11.09 -6.26 11.93
C LYS A 109 10.30 -5.87 10.71
N SER A 110 10.61 -6.44 9.55
CA SER A 110 9.89 -6.17 8.32
C SER A 110 8.47 -6.73 8.37
N ALA A 111 7.54 -5.99 7.79
CA ALA A 111 6.18 -6.40 7.48
C ALA A 111 5.69 -5.60 6.26
N HIS A 112 4.63 -6.06 5.61
CA HIS A 112 4.00 -5.28 4.55
C HIS A 112 3.31 -4.03 5.14
N ALA A 113 3.36 -2.89 4.44
CA ALA A 113 2.81 -1.62 4.91
C ALA A 113 1.28 -1.64 5.13
N SER A 114 0.57 -2.62 4.58
CA SER A 114 -0.87 -2.83 4.86
C SER A 114 -1.15 -3.56 6.18
N THR A 115 -0.13 -4.17 6.79
CA THR A 115 -0.22 -4.87 8.07
C THR A 115 0.99 -4.54 8.97
N PRO A 116 1.22 -3.23 9.22
CA PRO A 116 2.44 -2.76 9.91
C PRO A 116 2.53 -3.21 11.37
N GLU A 117 1.42 -3.58 11.98
CA GLU A 117 1.35 -4.12 13.34
C GLU A 117 2.08 -5.49 13.49
N LYS A 118 2.38 -6.16 12.39
CA LYS A 118 3.18 -7.41 12.37
C LYS A 118 4.69 -7.15 12.34
N GLY A 119 5.07 -5.88 12.13
CA GLY A 119 6.46 -5.41 12.05
C GLY A 119 6.87 -4.56 13.24
N GLU A 120 8.11 -4.07 13.19
CA GLU A 120 8.66 -3.06 14.09
C GLU A 120 9.50 -2.08 13.26
N ASN A 121 9.14 -0.81 13.26
CA ASN A 121 9.75 0.18 12.38
C ASN A 121 11.08 0.71 12.96
N ALA A 122 12.20 0.38 12.30
CA ALA A 122 13.52 0.79 12.72
C ALA A 122 13.76 2.29 12.60
N ILE A 123 13.09 2.98 11.68
CA ILE A 123 13.20 4.45 11.53
C ILE A 123 12.56 5.12 12.74
N THR A 124 11.34 4.77 13.11
CA THR A 124 10.65 5.41 14.23
C THR A 124 11.33 5.11 15.57
N LYS A 125 11.97 3.94 15.70
CA LYS A 125 12.83 3.60 16.83
C LYS A 125 14.04 4.54 16.95
N PHE A 126 14.72 4.79 15.84
CA PHE A 126 15.78 5.78 15.77
C PHE A 126 15.27 7.19 16.14
N LEU A 127 14.17 7.62 15.55
CA LEU A 127 13.62 8.96 15.78
C LEU A 127 13.22 9.16 17.25
N GLU A 128 12.64 8.17 17.91
CA GLU A 128 12.29 8.24 19.33
C GLU A 128 13.53 8.40 20.23
N GLU A 129 14.62 7.67 19.95
CA GLU A 129 15.85 7.78 20.70
C GLU A 129 16.58 9.08 20.42
N TYR A 130 16.59 9.53 19.14
CA TYR A 130 17.24 10.74 18.71
C TYR A 130 16.58 11.99 19.30
N SER A 131 15.24 12.09 19.25
CA SER A 131 14.49 13.25 19.74
C SER A 131 14.70 13.54 21.23
N LYS A 132 15.12 12.53 22.00
CA LYS A 132 15.46 12.67 23.42
C LYS A 132 16.86 13.25 23.66
N LYS A 133 17.73 13.25 22.66
CA LYS A 133 19.17 13.58 22.82
C LYS A 133 19.61 14.80 22.01
N PHE A 134 18.93 15.11 20.94
CA PHE A 134 19.33 16.12 19.96
C PHE A 134 18.14 16.99 19.52
N GLU A 135 18.42 18.19 19.05
CA GLU A 135 17.40 19.19 18.70
C GLU A 135 17.41 19.55 17.21
N ASN A 136 17.47 18.53 16.30
CA ASN A 136 17.28 18.86 14.89
C ASN A 136 15.76 18.98 14.59
N PRO A 137 15.27 20.13 14.06
CA PRO A 137 13.85 20.37 13.87
C PRO A 137 13.15 19.38 12.94
N LEU A 138 13.85 18.92 11.88
CA LEU A 138 13.26 17.96 10.93
C LEU A 138 13.12 16.58 11.55
N LEU A 139 14.12 16.06 12.26
CA LEU A 139 14.05 14.77 12.91
C LEU A 139 13.09 14.76 14.10
N CYS A 140 13.07 15.85 14.88
CA CYS A 140 12.06 16.03 15.94
C CYS A 140 10.64 16.09 15.35
N GLY A 141 10.47 16.83 14.25
CA GLY A 141 9.20 16.89 13.53
C GLY A 141 8.72 15.52 13.04
N LEU A 142 9.62 14.70 12.48
CA LEU A 142 9.27 13.32 12.11
C LEU A 142 8.95 12.45 13.33
N SER A 143 9.66 12.61 14.44
CA SER A 143 9.34 11.85 15.67
C SER A 143 7.97 12.19 16.23
N GLU A 144 7.53 13.43 16.11
CA GLU A 144 6.18 13.86 16.51
C GLU A 144 5.10 13.33 15.56
N LEU A 145 5.36 13.32 14.24
CA LEU A 145 4.40 12.84 13.24
C LEU A 145 4.30 11.31 13.21
N PHE A 146 5.41 10.61 13.50
CA PHE A 146 5.52 9.15 13.46
C PHE A 146 6.06 8.58 14.77
N PRO A 147 5.32 8.68 15.90
CA PRO A 147 5.75 8.10 17.17
C PRO A 147 5.99 6.61 17.03
N HIS A 148 7.02 6.08 17.72
CA HIS A 148 7.33 4.66 17.66
C HIS A 148 6.15 3.81 18.18
N GLY A 149 5.77 2.80 17.40
CA GLY A 149 4.62 1.92 17.68
C GLY A 149 3.27 2.41 17.12
N GLU A 150 3.16 3.67 16.67
CA GLU A 150 1.98 4.14 15.96
C GLU A 150 2.02 3.66 14.51
N THR A 151 0.89 3.14 14.02
CA THR A 151 0.80 2.56 12.68
C THR A 151 -0.37 3.11 11.84
N ASP A 152 -1.22 3.95 12.43
CA ASP A 152 -2.43 4.47 11.80
C ASP A 152 -2.36 5.97 11.44
N GLY A 153 -1.23 6.63 11.74
CA GLY A 153 -0.99 8.05 11.42
C GLY A 153 -1.83 9.03 12.22
N LYS A 154 -2.30 8.65 13.39
CA LYS A 154 -3.09 9.53 14.27
C LYS A 154 -2.35 10.83 14.58
N SER A 155 -1.05 10.76 14.82
CA SER A 155 -0.19 11.93 15.10
C SER A 155 -0.01 12.84 13.89
N CYS A 156 -0.24 12.33 12.68
CA CYS A 156 -0.30 13.13 11.44
C CYS A 156 -1.69 13.76 11.20
N GLY A 157 -2.65 13.63 12.13
CA GLY A 157 -4.03 14.07 11.92
C GLY A 157 -4.89 13.08 11.11
N LEU A 158 -4.38 11.87 10.90
CA LEU A 158 -5.05 10.76 10.25
C LEU A 158 -5.71 9.84 11.32
N GLY A 159 -5.64 8.54 11.21
CA GLY A 159 -6.19 7.61 12.22
C GLY A 159 -7.64 7.21 11.95
N PHE A 160 -8.07 7.31 10.69
CA PHE A 160 -9.43 6.95 10.28
C PHE A 160 -9.65 5.44 10.25
N LYS A 161 -10.90 5.04 10.41
CA LYS A 161 -11.35 3.66 10.28
C LYS A 161 -12.80 3.60 9.82
N ASP A 162 -13.16 2.58 9.08
CA ASP A 162 -14.55 2.20 8.81
C ASP A 162 -14.83 0.77 9.26
N ASP A 163 -16.11 0.38 9.24
CA ASP A 163 -16.53 -0.95 9.70
C ASP A 163 -16.23 -2.07 8.68
N LEU A 164 -16.07 -1.73 7.40
CA LEU A 164 -15.87 -2.69 6.32
C LEU A 164 -14.40 -2.98 6.06
N SER A 165 -13.59 -1.93 5.88
CA SER A 165 -12.16 -2.07 5.59
C SER A 165 -11.25 -1.91 6.82
N GLY A 166 -11.81 -1.49 7.97
CA GLY A 166 -11.08 -1.37 9.21
C GLY A 166 -10.17 -0.13 9.28
N LYS A 167 -9.13 -0.20 10.11
CA LYS A 167 -8.21 0.92 10.35
C LYS A 167 -7.33 1.22 9.14
N MET A 168 -7.02 2.49 8.94
CA MET A 168 -5.96 2.89 8.02
C MET A 168 -4.58 2.47 8.51
N THR A 169 -3.60 2.49 7.62
CA THR A 169 -2.17 2.35 7.96
C THR A 169 -1.38 3.52 7.41
N CYS A 170 -0.34 3.93 8.14
CA CYS A 170 0.56 5.01 7.76
C CYS A 170 1.97 4.64 8.22
N VAL A 171 2.85 4.35 7.27
CA VAL A 171 4.19 3.83 7.53
C VAL A 171 5.24 4.77 6.96
N LEU A 172 6.12 5.30 7.80
CA LEU A 172 7.37 5.93 7.36
C LEU A 172 8.32 4.81 6.93
N SER A 173 8.36 4.55 5.63
CA SER A 173 9.02 3.38 5.03
C SER A 173 10.45 3.65 4.59
N LEU A 174 10.77 4.89 4.23
CA LEU A 174 12.09 5.30 3.75
C LEU A 174 12.58 6.52 4.51
N LEU A 175 13.85 6.55 4.87
CA LEU A 175 14.51 7.75 5.39
C LEU A 175 16.02 7.69 5.06
N ASN A 176 16.46 8.55 4.13
CA ASN A 176 17.81 8.52 3.60
C ASN A 176 18.38 9.94 3.48
N THR A 177 19.68 10.08 3.70
CA THR A 177 20.39 11.33 3.42
C THR A 177 21.15 11.21 2.11
N GLU A 178 20.96 12.18 1.24
CA GLU A 178 21.60 12.25 -0.06
C GLU A 178 21.77 13.71 -0.48
N ASN A 179 22.97 14.09 -0.92
CA ASN A 179 23.27 15.41 -1.48
C ASN A 179 22.84 16.58 -0.56
N GLY A 180 23.13 16.50 0.75
CA GLY A 180 22.77 17.54 1.72
C GLY A 180 21.27 17.63 2.04
N ARG A 181 20.51 16.59 1.74
CA ARG A 181 19.06 16.52 2.01
C ARG A 181 18.68 15.24 2.74
N LEU A 182 17.72 15.35 3.63
CA LEU A 182 16.97 14.24 4.18
C LEU A 182 15.80 13.95 3.23
N LYS A 183 15.69 12.74 2.74
CA LYS A 183 14.63 12.26 1.88
C LYS A 183 13.85 11.17 2.60
N GLY A 184 12.53 11.27 2.59
CA GLY A 184 11.65 10.29 3.21
C GLY A 184 10.57 9.78 2.27
N GLY A 185 9.99 8.64 2.63
CA GLY A 185 8.88 8.03 1.91
C GLY A 185 7.88 7.40 2.86
N ILE A 186 6.60 7.62 2.60
CA ILE A 186 5.48 7.14 3.41
C ILE A 186 4.52 6.33 2.53
N ASP A 187 4.10 5.15 2.99
CA ASP A 187 2.98 4.39 2.43
C ASP A 187 1.76 4.51 3.35
N ILE A 188 0.65 4.93 2.79
CA ILE A 188 -0.63 5.10 3.49
C ILE A 188 -1.68 4.22 2.82
N ARG A 189 -2.46 3.48 3.65
CA ARG A 189 -3.66 2.75 3.20
C ARG A 189 -4.85 3.27 3.97
N PHE A 190 -5.84 3.84 3.27
CA PHE A 190 -6.95 4.54 3.91
C PHE A 190 -8.31 3.89 3.61
N PRO A 191 -9.28 4.05 4.55
CA PRO A 191 -10.58 3.38 4.49
C PRO A 191 -11.43 3.77 3.29
N LEU A 192 -12.45 2.94 3.02
CA LEU A 192 -13.37 3.10 1.90
C LEU A 192 -14.26 4.35 1.98
N ASP A 193 -14.48 4.88 3.19
CA ASP A 193 -15.29 6.08 3.44
C ASP A 193 -14.49 7.39 3.30
N ARG A 194 -13.23 7.31 2.86
CA ARG A 194 -12.33 8.45 2.65
C ARG A 194 -11.94 8.59 1.18
N ASN A 195 -11.37 9.71 0.83
CA ASN A 195 -10.92 9.98 -0.54
C ASN A 195 -9.47 10.46 -0.58
N LEU A 196 -8.85 10.27 -1.74
CA LEU A 196 -7.45 10.59 -1.98
C LEU A 196 -7.09 12.04 -1.65
N LYS A 197 -7.96 12.99 -2.05
CA LYS A 197 -7.72 14.42 -1.86
C LYS A 197 -7.69 14.81 -0.37
N GLU A 198 -8.62 14.28 0.43
CA GLU A 198 -8.66 14.52 1.87
C GLU A 198 -7.37 14.04 2.55
N ILE A 199 -7.01 12.78 2.35
CA ILE A 199 -5.85 12.18 2.99
C ILE A 199 -4.54 12.82 2.53
N SER A 200 -4.39 13.08 1.22
CA SER A 200 -3.20 13.76 0.69
C SER A 200 -3.05 15.17 1.28
N THR A 201 -4.14 15.93 1.40
CA THR A 201 -4.09 17.27 1.99
C THR A 201 -3.60 17.23 3.44
N ILE A 202 -4.12 16.30 4.25
CA ILE A 202 -3.74 16.20 5.67
C ILE A 202 -2.26 15.85 5.80
N ILE A 203 -1.79 14.79 5.13
CA ILE A 203 -0.40 14.36 5.29
C ILE A 203 0.61 15.34 4.72
N CYS A 204 0.34 15.94 3.54
CA CYS A 204 1.22 16.94 2.96
C CYS A 204 1.32 18.18 3.86
N SER A 205 0.19 18.71 4.34
CA SER A 205 0.20 19.86 5.26
C SER A 205 0.94 19.54 6.57
N SER A 206 0.80 18.34 7.11
CA SER A 206 1.50 17.93 8.33
C SER A 206 3.02 17.90 8.15
N LEU A 207 3.51 17.42 7.00
CA LEU A 207 4.93 17.45 6.65
C LEU A 207 5.46 18.86 6.38
N GLU A 208 4.72 19.68 5.61
CA GLU A 208 5.07 21.06 5.30
C GLU A 208 5.17 21.92 6.57
N ASN A 209 4.26 21.73 7.54
CA ASN A 209 4.30 22.39 8.84
C ASN A 209 5.54 22.01 9.69
N LYS A 210 6.20 20.91 9.37
CA LYS A 210 7.47 20.48 9.97
C LYS A 210 8.70 20.88 9.15
N GLY A 211 8.52 21.68 8.09
CA GLY A 211 9.59 22.22 7.26
C GLY A 211 10.04 21.33 6.11
N PHE A 212 9.27 20.29 5.77
CA PHE A 212 9.54 19.45 4.61
C PHE A 212 8.93 20.01 3.33
N ILE A 213 9.53 19.66 2.20
CA ILE A 213 9.02 19.89 0.86
C ILE A 213 8.45 18.57 0.35
N ILE A 214 7.27 18.61 -0.24
CA ILE A 214 6.66 17.44 -0.87
C ILE A 214 7.23 17.27 -2.27
N ASP A 215 7.97 16.20 -2.51
CA ASP A 215 8.56 15.88 -3.80
C ASP A 215 7.54 15.20 -4.73
N SER A 216 6.71 14.30 -4.19
CA SER A 216 5.55 13.74 -4.89
C SER A 216 4.51 13.21 -3.89
N CYS A 217 3.24 13.21 -4.31
CA CYS A 217 2.12 12.63 -3.56
C CYS A 217 1.16 12.01 -4.57
N GLU A 218 1.21 10.70 -4.71
CA GLU A 218 0.45 9.96 -5.71
C GLU A 218 -0.29 8.79 -5.06
N GLY A 219 -1.43 8.42 -5.61
CA GLY A 219 -2.22 7.34 -5.04
C GLY A 219 -3.42 6.94 -5.88
N THR A 220 -4.20 6.04 -5.32
CA THR A 220 -5.44 5.52 -5.89
C THR A 220 -6.58 5.66 -4.91
N GLU A 221 -7.76 5.97 -5.43
CA GLU A 221 -9.00 5.97 -4.63
C GLU A 221 -9.31 4.54 -4.16
N PRO A 222 -10.01 4.39 -3.03
CA PRO A 222 -10.51 3.09 -2.62
C PRO A 222 -11.53 2.58 -3.63
N HIS A 223 -11.65 1.26 -3.72
CA HIS A 223 -12.59 0.60 -4.63
C HIS A 223 -13.48 -0.37 -3.88
N ILE A 224 -14.76 -0.42 -4.29
CA ILE A 224 -15.71 -1.41 -3.81
C ILE A 224 -16.65 -1.84 -4.94
N THR A 225 -16.84 -3.14 -5.08
CA THR A 225 -17.88 -3.75 -5.93
C THR A 225 -19.01 -4.23 -5.04
N ASP A 226 -20.26 -3.93 -5.44
CA ASP A 226 -21.43 -4.37 -4.69
C ASP A 226 -21.44 -5.90 -4.51
N GLU A 227 -21.42 -6.32 -3.25
CA GLU A 227 -21.47 -7.74 -2.89
C GLU A 227 -22.70 -8.46 -3.40
N ASN A 228 -23.84 -7.75 -3.57
CA ASN A 228 -25.08 -8.29 -4.07
C ASN A 228 -25.16 -8.35 -5.61
N SER A 229 -24.14 -7.85 -6.32
CA SER A 229 -24.10 -7.94 -7.78
C SER A 229 -24.13 -9.41 -8.23
N GLU A 230 -24.78 -9.68 -9.36
CA GLU A 230 -24.86 -11.05 -9.93
C GLU A 230 -23.47 -11.65 -10.15
N PHE A 231 -22.49 -10.81 -10.51
CA PHE A 231 -21.12 -11.24 -10.73
C PHE A 231 -20.44 -11.72 -9.44
N VAL A 232 -20.44 -10.92 -8.39
CA VAL A 232 -19.86 -11.27 -7.08
C VAL A 232 -20.56 -12.50 -6.50
N GLN A 233 -21.88 -12.53 -6.54
CA GLN A 233 -22.67 -13.69 -6.08
C GLN A 233 -22.35 -14.96 -6.89
N SER A 234 -22.04 -14.83 -8.18
CA SER A 234 -21.64 -15.98 -8.99
C SER A 234 -20.28 -16.52 -8.59
N LEU A 235 -19.31 -15.65 -8.28
CA LEU A 235 -17.99 -16.05 -7.77
C LEU A 235 -18.11 -16.75 -6.42
N LEU A 236 -18.91 -16.21 -5.49
CA LEU A 236 -19.17 -16.82 -4.18
C LEU A 236 -19.80 -18.22 -4.32
N ARG A 237 -20.84 -18.39 -5.16
CA ARG A 237 -21.43 -19.70 -5.42
C ARG A 237 -20.46 -20.72 -6.01
N VAL A 238 -19.55 -20.27 -6.87
CA VAL A 238 -18.50 -21.15 -7.43
C VAL A 238 -17.53 -21.58 -6.32
N TYR A 239 -17.09 -20.64 -5.48
CA TYR A 239 -16.23 -20.93 -4.35
C TYR A 239 -16.88 -21.97 -3.41
N GLU A 240 -18.10 -21.74 -2.96
CA GLU A 240 -18.86 -22.65 -2.06
C GLU A 240 -19.03 -24.04 -2.65
N ARG A 241 -19.37 -24.12 -3.94
CA ARG A 241 -19.53 -25.40 -4.63
C ARG A 241 -18.26 -26.23 -4.71
N ILE A 242 -17.11 -25.56 -4.87
CA ILE A 242 -15.81 -26.24 -5.05
C ILE A 242 -15.17 -26.60 -3.72
N THR A 243 -15.23 -25.70 -2.73
CA THR A 243 -14.54 -25.89 -1.45
C THR A 243 -15.43 -26.55 -0.39
N GLY A 244 -16.75 -26.37 -0.48
CA GLY A 244 -17.69 -26.73 0.59
C GLY A 244 -17.75 -25.71 1.72
N ASP A 245 -16.89 -24.67 1.71
CA ASP A 245 -16.86 -23.62 2.70
C ASP A 245 -17.83 -22.49 2.36
N LYS A 246 -18.30 -21.75 3.36
CA LYS A 246 -19.15 -20.58 3.17
C LYS A 246 -18.38 -19.45 2.49
N GLY A 247 -18.92 -18.97 1.38
CA GLY A 247 -18.40 -17.79 0.67
C GLY A 247 -18.67 -16.50 1.46
N ARG A 248 -17.75 -15.55 1.36
CA ARG A 248 -17.89 -14.20 1.89
C ARG A 248 -17.07 -13.22 1.08
N CYS A 249 -17.50 -11.96 1.08
CA CYS A 249 -16.69 -10.85 0.60
C CYS A 249 -15.68 -10.41 1.65
N ILE A 250 -14.52 -9.96 1.21
CA ILE A 250 -13.46 -9.43 2.07
C ILE A 250 -12.93 -8.11 1.51
N ALA A 251 -12.55 -7.22 2.43
CA ALA A 251 -11.83 -6.00 2.12
C ALA A 251 -10.34 -6.18 2.45
N ILE A 252 -9.46 -5.69 1.59
CA ILE A 252 -8.01 -5.78 1.78
C ILE A 252 -7.33 -4.41 1.80
N GLY A 253 -6.17 -4.35 2.43
CA GLY A 253 -5.32 -3.14 2.48
C GLY A 253 -4.30 -3.06 1.35
N GLY A 254 -4.19 -4.08 0.51
CA GLY A 254 -3.38 -4.05 -0.71
C GLY A 254 -4.17 -3.50 -1.88
N GLY A 255 -3.51 -3.06 -2.94
CA GLY A 255 -4.16 -2.68 -4.19
C GLY A 255 -3.91 -3.73 -5.25
N THR A 256 -4.96 -4.15 -5.92
CA THR A 256 -4.88 -4.81 -7.23
C THR A 256 -5.22 -3.77 -8.29
N TYR A 257 -4.66 -3.87 -9.46
CA TYR A 257 -4.83 -2.88 -10.53
C TYR A 257 -5.95 -3.25 -11.53
N VAL A 258 -7.00 -3.92 -11.05
CA VAL A 258 -8.11 -4.39 -11.90
C VAL A 258 -9.28 -3.43 -11.94
#